data_8591dbcb7892ff0d681f0d10b4214ee1
#
_entry.id   8591dbcb7892ff0d681f0d10b4214ee1
#
_cell.length_a   1.000
_cell.length_b   1.000
_cell.length_c   1.000
_cell.angle_alpha   90.00
_cell.angle_beta   90.00
_cell.angle_gamma   90.00
#
_symmetry.space_group_name_H-M   'P 1'
#
loop_
_entity.id
_entity.type
_entity.pdbx_description
1 polymer ?
#
loop_
_entity_poly.entity_id
_entity_poly.type
_entity_poly.pdbx_seq_one_letter_code
_entity_poly.pdbx_strand_id
1 'polypeptide(L)'
;MSKHFIFEIGFNSCDKIPNMSEKLILTIDFGTQSVRVGLFDKKGNVVDIVKKSYEPPYFSQKPGYAEQDPNYYYKKLCEATNEIASKNKDKLTDIIGINMCCFRDSVVPLDKDNKPLRPVILWLDERRAKGLKKMSLLSRAIFKLVGMGPTVELNLKRSMSRWIQENEPEIWERTDKFMMLSTYITLLLTGRYADSPCSQAGHLPIDFKKGVWYKRADKHIKGQIFGVDNKKLCELVPVGGVIGTITDQAAKDTGLPARLIMFSGGSDKSAETLGLGVIDDRSASVSYGTACTVEVPIKKYKSAEPFLPAYPAIVPGYYNLDVQVYRGYWMLNWFAREFAGNPADVEKHVQSQVKLEDLNEEMLKIEPGCNGLVLQPYWGPGLRRPLAKGAIIGFSETHSKIHFYRAIIEGIAYCLREGLELFEKRRLHHKIERIRISGGGSNSPAICQITADIFGLPVSKVQTGECSSLGVAISGFLAAGEFASVEEAVESMVHQSTVFLPNKENHEKYDYLFRHAYMKMYPHLKDIYKDIKKFADKN
;
A
#
# COMPACT_ATOMS: atom_id res chain seq x y z
N MET A 1 28.42 32.13 75.96
CA MET A 1 29.52 31.86 75.00
C MET A 1 29.39 30.43 74.52
N SER A 2 28.87 30.25 73.31
CA SER A 2 28.84 28.95 72.63
C SER A 2 29.02 29.21 71.15
N LYS A 3 30.16 28.75 70.60
CA LYS A 3 30.53 28.85 69.20
C LYS A 3 29.84 27.71 68.46
N HIS A 4 29.03 28.02 67.47
CA HIS A 4 28.53 27.10 66.47
C HIS A 4 29.55 26.94 65.37
N PHE A 5 30.03 25.73 65.15
CA PHE A 5 30.80 25.32 63.98
C PHE A 5 29.80 24.89 62.88
N ILE A 6 29.81 25.61 61.75
CA ILE A 6 29.10 25.21 60.53
C ILE A 6 30.08 24.40 59.70
N PHE A 7 29.76 23.13 59.46
CA PHE A 7 30.45 22.29 58.46
C PHE A 7 29.81 22.55 57.10
N GLU A 8 30.52 23.21 56.19
CA GLU A 8 30.21 23.20 54.77
C GLU A 8 30.58 21.86 54.18
N ILE A 9 29.57 21.06 53.80
CA ILE A 9 29.77 19.89 52.96
C ILE A 9 29.67 20.36 51.53
N GLY A 10 30.80 20.48 50.83
CA GLY A 10 30.86 20.72 49.41
C GLY A 10 30.30 19.52 48.61
N PHE A 11 29.16 19.71 47.99
CA PHE A 11 28.70 18.80 46.93
C PHE A 11 29.41 19.19 45.63
N ASN A 12 30.55 18.57 45.37
CA ASN A 12 31.12 18.47 44.04
C ASN A 12 30.84 17.07 43.54
N SER A 13 29.95 16.95 42.60
CA SER A 13 30.05 16.16 41.36
C SER A 13 28.64 16.07 40.74
N CYS A 14 28.46 16.85 39.72
CA CYS A 14 27.43 16.59 38.73
C CYS A 14 27.88 15.31 38.01
N ASP A 15 27.57 14.14 38.57
CA ASP A 15 27.66 12.90 37.84
C ASP A 15 26.71 13.03 36.65
N LYS A 16 27.30 13.20 35.48
CA LYS A 16 26.58 13.10 34.20
C LYS A 16 25.91 11.73 34.22
N ILE A 17 24.59 11.70 34.38
CA ILE A 17 23.77 10.53 34.06
C ILE A 17 24.27 10.06 32.70
N PRO A 18 24.73 8.80 32.53
CA PRO A 18 25.13 8.32 31.21
C PRO A 18 23.95 8.53 30.27
N ASN A 19 24.24 9.26 29.19
CA ASN A 19 23.26 9.53 28.13
C ASN A 19 22.79 8.15 27.66
N MET A 20 21.61 7.71 28.11
CA MET A 20 21.02 6.46 27.61
C MET A 20 20.85 6.66 26.11
N SER A 21 21.63 5.93 25.31
CA SER A 21 21.56 6.00 23.87
C SER A 21 20.11 5.82 23.41
N GLU A 22 19.66 6.71 22.56
CA GLU A 22 18.28 6.75 22.09
C GLU A 22 18.05 5.56 21.16
N LYS A 23 17.27 4.55 21.59
CA LYS A 23 16.98 3.36 20.78
C LYS A 23 16.32 3.74 19.45
N LEU A 24 16.81 3.16 18.37
CA LEU A 24 16.35 3.43 17.00
C LEU A 24 15.84 2.16 16.32
N ILE A 25 14.83 2.31 15.48
CA ILE A 25 14.43 1.29 14.50
C ILE A 25 14.86 1.76 13.11
N LEU A 26 15.57 0.89 12.39
CA LEU A 26 15.83 1.08 10.96
C LEU A 26 14.63 0.56 10.17
N THR A 27 14.01 1.45 9.40
CA THR A 27 12.85 1.15 8.57
C THR A 27 13.22 1.02 7.11
N ILE A 28 12.62 0.08 6.42
CA ILE A 28 12.74 -0.11 4.97
C ILE A 28 11.34 -0.07 4.37
N ASP A 29 11.09 0.91 3.49
CA ASP A 29 9.83 1.07 2.79
C ASP A 29 10.05 0.92 1.27
N PHE A 30 9.62 -0.21 0.71
CA PHE A 30 9.59 -0.41 -0.74
C PHE A 30 8.28 0.09 -1.33
N GLY A 31 8.33 1.29 -1.90
CA GLY A 31 7.24 1.81 -2.74
C GLY A 31 7.46 1.48 -4.21
N THR A 32 6.46 1.73 -5.06
CA THR A 32 6.52 1.42 -6.51
C THR A 32 7.58 2.24 -7.25
N GLN A 33 7.90 3.45 -6.79
CA GLN A 33 8.79 4.40 -7.48
C GLN A 33 10.17 4.54 -6.81
N SER A 34 10.30 4.08 -5.58
CA SER A 34 11.53 4.27 -4.79
C SER A 34 11.54 3.35 -3.57
N VAL A 35 12.74 3.07 -3.04
CA VAL A 35 12.93 2.58 -1.67
C VAL A 35 13.31 3.74 -0.76
N ARG A 36 12.78 3.71 0.47
CA ARG A 36 13.15 4.61 1.57
C ARG A 36 13.73 3.81 2.70
N VAL A 37 14.84 4.28 3.25
CA VAL A 37 15.45 3.74 4.46
C VAL A 37 15.50 4.86 5.48
N GLY A 38 14.91 4.65 6.66
CA GLY A 38 14.80 5.67 7.69
C GLY A 38 15.27 5.17 9.06
N LEU A 39 15.72 6.09 9.87
CA LEU A 39 15.97 5.90 11.30
C LEU A 39 14.93 6.68 12.08
N PHE A 40 14.22 5.99 12.96
CA PHE A 40 13.16 6.57 13.80
C PHE A 40 13.45 6.34 15.27
N ASP A 41 13.15 7.34 16.11
CA ASP A 41 13.16 7.26 17.55
C ASP A 41 11.80 6.82 18.13
N LYS A 42 11.74 6.59 19.44
CA LYS A 42 10.52 6.20 20.18
C LYS A 42 9.45 7.30 20.25
N LYS A 43 9.75 8.52 19.83
CA LYS A 43 8.80 9.64 19.77
C LYS A 43 8.23 9.82 18.37
N GLY A 44 8.63 8.95 17.41
CA GLY A 44 8.20 9.04 16.02
C GLY A 44 8.91 10.14 15.22
N ASN A 45 10.00 10.70 15.73
CA ASN A 45 10.81 11.63 14.97
C ASN A 45 11.62 10.88 13.92
N VAL A 46 11.73 11.48 12.74
CA VAL A 46 12.65 11.05 11.68
C VAL A 46 14.04 11.55 12.04
N VAL A 47 14.93 10.66 12.49
CA VAL A 47 16.33 11.01 12.79
C VAL A 47 17.10 11.25 11.49
N ASP A 48 16.92 10.36 10.50
CA ASP A 48 17.42 10.53 9.14
C ASP A 48 16.59 9.65 8.19
N ILE A 49 16.55 10.02 6.92
CA ILE A 49 15.89 9.24 5.88
C ILE A 49 16.59 9.40 4.53
N VAL A 50 16.82 8.30 3.86
CA VAL A 50 17.39 8.24 2.52
C VAL A 50 16.40 7.61 1.56
N LYS A 51 16.15 8.29 0.44
CA LYS A 51 15.29 7.82 -0.65
C LYS A 51 16.13 7.55 -1.89
N LYS A 52 15.95 6.38 -2.49
CA LYS A 52 16.51 6.03 -3.80
C LYS A 52 15.40 5.74 -4.78
N SER A 53 15.29 6.57 -5.81
CA SER A 53 14.34 6.38 -6.90
C SER A 53 14.76 5.23 -7.82
N TYR A 54 13.78 4.57 -8.40
CA TYR A 54 13.99 3.57 -9.45
C TYR A 54 13.93 4.25 -10.82
N GLU A 55 14.99 4.14 -11.60
CA GLU A 55 15.11 4.77 -12.90
C GLU A 55 15.62 3.74 -13.93
N PRO A 56 14.75 3.23 -14.80
CA PRO A 56 13.27 3.36 -14.74
C PRO A 56 12.66 2.54 -13.60
N PRO A 57 11.45 2.88 -13.11
CA PRO A 57 10.79 2.12 -12.05
C PRO A 57 10.40 0.71 -12.51
N TYR A 58 10.16 0.52 -13.79
CA TYR A 58 9.93 -0.76 -14.45
C TYR A 58 10.14 -0.61 -15.96
N PHE A 59 10.30 -1.72 -16.63
CA PHE A 59 10.30 -1.77 -18.10
C PHE A 59 9.09 -2.55 -18.61
N SER A 60 8.69 -2.29 -19.84
CA SER A 60 7.52 -2.87 -20.48
C SER A 60 7.92 -3.46 -21.85
N GLN A 61 8.02 -4.78 -21.92
CA GLN A 61 8.33 -5.47 -23.18
C GLN A 61 7.14 -5.46 -24.16
N LYS A 62 5.92 -5.37 -23.61
CA LYS A 62 4.65 -5.29 -24.35
C LYS A 62 3.72 -4.33 -23.61
N PRO A 63 2.79 -3.67 -24.32
CA PRO A 63 1.79 -2.84 -23.65
C PRO A 63 1.10 -3.59 -22.53
N GLY A 64 1.00 -2.96 -21.35
CA GLY A 64 0.40 -3.55 -20.15
C GLY A 64 1.32 -4.45 -19.33
N TYR A 65 2.55 -4.76 -19.80
CA TYR A 65 3.54 -5.47 -19.00
C TYR A 65 4.31 -4.50 -18.11
N ALA A 66 4.65 -4.97 -16.90
CA ALA A 66 5.48 -4.19 -15.98
C ALA A 66 6.38 -5.13 -15.19
N GLU A 67 7.66 -5.05 -15.47
CA GLU A 67 8.70 -5.94 -14.95
C GLU A 67 9.92 -5.15 -14.48
N GLN A 68 10.64 -5.71 -13.51
CA GLN A 68 11.94 -5.16 -13.07
C GLN A 68 12.85 -6.30 -12.61
N ASP A 69 14.15 -6.11 -12.68
CA ASP A 69 15.12 -7.04 -12.10
C ASP A 69 14.97 -7.05 -10.56
N PRO A 70 14.71 -8.21 -9.92
CA PRO A 70 14.61 -8.27 -8.47
C PRO A 70 15.90 -7.86 -7.77
N ASN A 71 17.09 -8.09 -8.37
CA ASN A 71 18.37 -7.66 -7.83
C ASN A 71 18.53 -6.13 -7.86
N TYR A 72 17.86 -5.44 -8.76
CA TYR A 72 17.86 -3.99 -8.82
C TYR A 72 17.25 -3.37 -7.55
N TYR A 73 16.19 -3.98 -6.99
CA TYR A 73 15.61 -3.54 -5.73
C TYR A 73 16.59 -3.71 -4.56
N TYR A 74 17.28 -4.85 -4.48
CA TYR A 74 18.31 -5.08 -3.46
C TYR A 74 19.47 -4.12 -3.60
N LYS A 75 19.95 -3.88 -4.82
CA LYS A 75 20.99 -2.88 -5.09
C LYS A 75 20.59 -1.50 -4.60
N LYS A 76 19.35 -1.04 -4.89
CA LYS A 76 18.85 0.26 -4.43
C LYS A 76 18.69 0.32 -2.91
N LEU A 77 18.32 -0.78 -2.28
CA LEU A 77 18.33 -0.90 -0.83
C LEU A 77 19.75 -0.72 -0.28
N CYS A 78 20.74 -1.43 -0.82
CA CYS A 78 22.14 -1.31 -0.39
C CYS A 78 22.68 0.11 -0.58
N GLU A 79 22.35 0.78 -1.69
CA GLU A 79 22.72 2.18 -1.92
C GLU A 79 22.13 3.10 -0.81
N ALA A 80 20.87 2.89 -0.43
CA ALA A 80 20.20 3.69 0.59
C ALA A 80 20.73 3.40 2.00
N THR A 81 20.94 2.12 2.35
CA THR A 81 21.46 1.73 3.67
C THR A 81 22.90 2.14 3.87
N ASN A 82 23.78 2.02 2.88
CA ASN A 82 25.16 2.50 2.94
C ASN A 82 25.22 4.03 3.14
N GLU A 83 24.33 4.77 2.46
CA GLU A 83 24.27 6.22 2.64
C GLU A 83 23.83 6.59 4.06
N ILE A 84 22.75 5.97 4.59
CA ILE A 84 22.26 6.27 5.94
C ILE A 84 23.26 5.83 7.01
N ALA A 85 23.94 4.68 6.83
CA ALA A 85 24.97 4.20 7.73
C ALA A 85 26.18 5.14 7.75
N SER A 86 26.61 5.65 6.60
CA SER A 86 27.74 6.57 6.51
C SER A 86 27.48 7.92 7.16
N LYS A 87 26.23 8.41 7.10
CA LYS A 87 25.79 9.67 7.71
C LYS A 87 25.63 9.57 9.24
N ASN A 88 25.30 8.37 9.75
CA ASN A 88 24.91 8.14 11.15
C ASN A 88 25.79 7.12 11.85
N LYS A 89 27.11 7.14 11.62
CA LYS A 89 28.07 6.16 12.17
C LYS A 89 28.02 6.06 13.70
N ASP A 90 27.81 7.18 14.36
CA ASP A 90 27.69 7.30 15.81
C ASP A 90 26.41 6.69 16.39
N LYS A 91 25.38 6.48 15.56
CA LYS A 91 24.07 5.96 15.96
C LYS A 91 23.82 4.52 15.54
N LEU A 92 24.75 3.90 14.81
CA LEU A 92 24.55 2.51 14.32
C LEU A 92 24.38 1.50 15.46
N THR A 93 25.04 1.74 16.61
CA THR A 93 24.93 0.90 17.79
C THR A 93 23.60 1.06 18.52
N ASP A 94 22.86 2.12 18.26
CA ASP A 94 21.56 2.41 18.87
C ASP A 94 20.40 1.73 18.12
N ILE A 95 20.68 1.20 16.91
CA ILE A 95 19.68 0.47 16.12
C ILE A 95 19.41 -0.88 16.78
N ILE A 96 18.21 -1.03 17.36
CA ILE A 96 17.77 -2.25 18.04
C ILE A 96 17.13 -3.29 17.11
N GLY A 97 16.82 -2.91 15.87
CA GLY A 97 16.26 -3.84 14.89
C GLY A 97 15.90 -3.18 13.57
N ILE A 98 15.62 -4.03 12.60
CA ILE A 98 15.16 -3.68 11.25
C ILE A 98 13.73 -4.14 11.09
N ASN A 99 12.89 -3.30 10.51
CA ASN A 99 11.57 -3.70 10.08
C ASN A 99 11.29 -3.19 8.66
N MET A 100 10.40 -3.87 7.91
CA MET A 100 10.21 -3.59 6.50
C MET A 100 8.74 -3.64 6.09
N CYS A 101 8.34 -2.74 5.19
CA CYS A 101 7.15 -2.91 4.38
C CYS A 101 7.48 -2.90 2.88
N CYS A 102 6.60 -3.52 2.09
CA CYS A 102 6.76 -3.60 0.66
C CYS A 102 5.39 -3.53 -0.04
N PHE A 103 5.39 -3.01 -1.25
CA PHE A 103 4.20 -3.08 -2.11
C PHE A 103 3.79 -4.53 -2.38
N ARG A 104 2.50 -4.75 -2.50
CA ARG A 104 1.87 -6.08 -2.57
C ARG A 104 1.93 -6.69 -3.97
N ASP A 105 1.66 -8.00 -4.05
CA ASP A 105 1.31 -8.74 -5.29
C ASP A 105 2.35 -8.65 -6.42
N SER A 106 3.63 -8.69 -6.05
CA SER A 106 4.76 -8.68 -7.00
C SER A 106 5.63 -9.91 -6.78
N VAL A 107 5.70 -10.80 -7.79
CA VAL A 107 6.18 -12.16 -7.62
C VAL A 107 7.52 -12.42 -8.28
N VAL A 108 8.34 -13.21 -7.59
CA VAL A 108 9.69 -13.64 -7.99
C VAL A 108 9.80 -15.16 -7.91
N PRO A 109 9.93 -15.89 -9.04
CA PRO A 109 10.29 -17.31 -9.02
C PRO A 109 11.81 -17.48 -8.93
N LEU A 110 12.27 -18.34 -7.99
CA LEU A 110 13.67 -18.68 -7.84
C LEU A 110 13.92 -20.16 -8.18
N ASP A 111 15.12 -20.47 -8.63
CA ASP A 111 15.61 -21.84 -8.71
C ASP A 111 16.11 -22.37 -7.35
N LYS A 112 16.60 -23.63 -7.34
CA LYS A 112 17.16 -24.29 -6.15
C LYS A 112 18.37 -23.56 -5.55
N ASP A 113 19.09 -22.79 -6.35
CA ASP A 113 20.27 -22.02 -5.94
C ASP A 113 19.91 -20.58 -5.51
N ASN A 114 18.62 -20.29 -5.30
CA ASN A 114 18.05 -19.00 -4.96
C ASN A 114 18.29 -17.90 -6.02
N LYS A 115 18.50 -18.27 -7.27
CA LYS A 115 18.66 -17.31 -8.37
C LYS A 115 17.32 -17.00 -9.01
N PRO A 116 16.99 -15.72 -9.25
CA PRO A 116 15.79 -15.34 -9.98
C PRO A 116 15.80 -15.95 -11.40
N LEU A 117 14.70 -16.61 -11.75
CA LEU A 117 14.53 -17.24 -13.07
C LEU A 117 14.03 -16.27 -14.14
N ARG A 118 13.50 -15.13 -13.69
CA ARG A 118 12.97 -14.08 -14.55
C ARG A 118 12.85 -12.77 -13.76
N PRO A 119 12.64 -11.63 -14.47
CA PRO A 119 12.27 -10.37 -13.81
C PRO A 119 11.01 -10.51 -12.96
N VAL A 120 10.91 -9.74 -11.85
CA VAL A 120 9.70 -9.67 -11.03
C VAL A 120 8.55 -9.11 -11.87
N ILE A 121 7.38 -9.78 -11.79
CA ILE A 121 6.14 -9.24 -12.34
C ILE A 121 5.51 -8.37 -11.28
N LEU A 122 5.34 -7.08 -11.58
CA LEU A 122 4.86 -6.09 -10.62
C LEU A 122 3.33 -6.10 -10.51
N TRP A 123 2.80 -5.63 -9.39
CA TRP A 123 1.37 -5.54 -9.09
C TRP A 123 0.54 -4.75 -10.11
N LEU A 124 1.18 -3.83 -10.83
CA LEU A 124 0.55 -2.98 -11.86
C LEU A 124 0.52 -3.63 -13.25
N ASP A 125 1.08 -4.83 -13.39
CA ASP A 125 1.09 -5.59 -14.63
C ASP A 125 -0.32 -6.04 -15.03
N GLU A 126 -0.66 -5.86 -16.30
CA GLU A 126 -2.00 -6.15 -16.82
C GLU A 126 -2.11 -7.48 -17.59
N ARG A 127 -1.01 -8.27 -17.66
CA ARG A 127 -1.05 -9.59 -18.31
C ARG A 127 -2.08 -10.52 -17.66
N ARG A 128 -2.62 -11.43 -18.44
CA ARG A 128 -3.66 -12.35 -17.98
C ARG A 128 -3.37 -13.78 -18.44
N ALA A 129 -3.54 -14.73 -17.52
CA ALA A 129 -3.59 -16.14 -17.86
C ALA A 129 -4.83 -16.43 -18.72
N LYS A 130 -4.73 -17.39 -19.65
CA LYS A 130 -5.86 -17.86 -20.46
C LYS A 130 -6.80 -18.79 -19.69
N GLY A 131 -6.33 -19.35 -18.55
CA GLY A 131 -7.07 -20.31 -17.73
C GLY A 131 -7.03 -21.72 -18.30
N LEU A 132 -5.97 -22.08 -19.01
CA LEU A 132 -5.79 -23.41 -19.61
C LEU A 132 -5.70 -24.50 -18.55
N LYS A 133 -4.97 -24.27 -17.46
CA LYS A 133 -4.91 -25.15 -16.29
C LYS A 133 -6.05 -24.81 -15.34
N LYS A 134 -7.20 -25.41 -15.60
CA LYS A 134 -8.44 -25.16 -14.85
C LYS A 134 -8.41 -25.85 -13.48
N MET A 135 -9.22 -25.32 -12.57
CA MET A 135 -9.56 -25.97 -11.30
C MET A 135 -10.32 -27.28 -11.53
N SER A 136 -10.38 -28.14 -10.51
CA SER A 136 -11.17 -29.37 -10.56
C SER A 136 -12.66 -29.09 -10.91
N LEU A 137 -13.30 -30.01 -11.60
CA LEU A 137 -14.72 -29.87 -12.00
C LEU A 137 -15.62 -29.61 -10.79
N LEU A 138 -15.36 -30.30 -9.67
CA LEU A 138 -16.10 -30.12 -8.41
C LEU A 138 -15.97 -28.68 -7.88
N SER A 139 -14.74 -28.13 -7.82
CA SER A 139 -14.52 -26.78 -7.35
C SER A 139 -15.23 -25.76 -8.24
N ARG A 140 -15.19 -25.95 -9.56
CA ARG A 140 -15.89 -25.09 -10.52
C ARG A 140 -17.41 -25.14 -10.34
N ALA A 141 -17.96 -26.34 -10.13
CA ALA A 141 -19.41 -26.52 -9.88
C ALA A 141 -19.83 -25.78 -8.59
N ILE A 142 -19.07 -25.94 -7.50
CA ILE A 142 -19.36 -25.28 -6.23
C ILE A 142 -19.34 -23.76 -6.41
N PHE A 143 -18.31 -23.18 -7.04
CA PHE A 143 -18.24 -21.72 -7.25
C PHE A 143 -19.35 -21.21 -8.17
N LYS A 144 -19.76 -22.00 -9.16
CA LYS A 144 -20.91 -21.65 -10.02
C LYS A 144 -22.21 -21.65 -9.22
N LEU A 145 -22.42 -22.65 -8.37
CA LEU A 145 -23.63 -22.78 -7.53
C LEU A 145 -23.79 -21.59 -6.56
N VAL A 146 -22.68 -21.11 -5.97
CA VAL A 146 -22.70 -19.95 -5.07
C VAL A 146 -22.59 -18.61 -5.80
N GLY A 147 -22.73 -18.57 -7.14
CA GLY A 147 -22.70 -17.35 -7.94
C GLY A 147 -21.32 -16.67 -8.07
N MET A 148 -20.24 -17.36 -7.69
CA MET A 148 -18.88 -16.80 -7.64
C MET A 148 -18.03 -17.13 -8.87
N GLY A 149 -18.60 -17.80 -9.87
CA GLY A 149 -17.89 -18.22 -11.09
C GLY A 149 -17.10 -17.08 -11.76
N PRO A 150 -17.72 -15.94 -12.09
CA PRO A 150 -17.03 -14.82 -12.75
C PRO A 150 -15.86 -14.24 -11.93
N THR A 151 -16.02 -14.13 -10.61
CA THR A 151 -14.97 -13.61 -9.71
C THR A 151 -13.79 -14.57 -9.62
N VAL A 152 -14.05 -15.87 -9.54
CA VAL A 152 -12.99 -16.90 -9.54
C VAL A 152 -12.26 -16.94 -10.87
N GLU A 153 -12.97 -16.83 -12.00
CA GLU A 153 -12.35 -16.75 -13.32
C GLU A 153 -11.45 -15.52 -13.45
N LEU A 154 -11.88 -14.37 -12.93
CA LEU A 154 -11.04 -13.16 -12.91
C LEU A 154 -9.77 -13.35 -12.09
N ASN A 155 -9.87 -13.96 -10.90
CA ASN A 155 -8.70 -14.26 -10.06
C ASN A 155 -7.75 -15.27 -10.72
N LEU A 156 -8.28 -16.31 -11.38
CA LEU A 156 -7.48 -17.23 -12.19
C LEU A 156 -6.69 -16.49 -13.27
N LYS A 157 -7.35 -15.60 -14.01
CA LYS A 157 -6.72 -14.81 -15.08
C LYS A 157 -5.69 -13.82 -14.56
N ARG A 158 -5.87 -13.28 -13.36
CA ARG A 158 -4.93 -12.34 -12.72
C ARG A 158 -3.77 -13.02 -12.00
N SER A 159 -3.87 -14.33 -11.74
CA SER A 159 -2.82 -15.06 -11.02
C SER A 159 -1.54 -15.17 -11.85
N MET A 160 -0.47 -14.53 -11.39
CA MET A 160 0.83 -14.55 -12.08
C MET A 160 1.44 -15.96 -12.09
N SER A 161 1.22 -16.77 -11.05
CA SER A 161 1.62 -18.18 -11.04
C SER A 161 0.96 -18.97 -12.18
N ARG A 162 -0.33 -18.70 -12.44
CA ARG A 162 -1.05 -19.34 -13.57
C ARG A 162 -0.51 -18.85 -14.92
N TRP A 163 -0.24 -17.56 -15.03
CA TRP A 163 0.31 -17.00 -16.26
C TRP A 163 1.68 -17.61 -16.57
N ILE A 164 2.57 -17.74 -15.59
CA ILE A 164 3.90 -18.38 -15.77
C ILE A 164 3.74 -19.85 -16.16
N GLN A 165 2.83 -20.60 -15.48
CA GLN A 165 2.55 -21.99 -15.82
C GLN A 165 2.09 -22.19 -17.28
N GLU A 166 1.40 -21.21 -17.84
CA GLU A 166 0.81 -21.29 -19.19
C GLU A 166 1.74 -20.78 -20.29
N ASN A 167 2.52 -19.72 -19.99
CA ASN A 167 3.29 -19.02 -21.01
C ASN A 167 4.81 -19.24 -20.89
N GLU A 168 5.28 -19.68 -19.71
CA GLU A 168 6.69 -19.94 -19.41
C GLU A 168 6.83 -21.25 -18.61
N PRO A 169 6.34 -22.39 -19.14
CA PRO A 169 6.31 -23.68 -18.41
C PRO A 169 7.69 -24.14 -17.96
N GLU A 170 8.74 -23.90 -18.74
CA GLU A 170 10.13 -24.25 -18.39
C GLU A 170 10.61 -23.48 -17.15
N ILE A 171 10.25 -22.20 -17.03
CA ILE A 171 10.53 -21.38 -15.84
C ILE A 171 9.77 -21.98 -14.66
N TRP A 172 8.49 -22.32 -14.83
CA TRP A 172 7.70 -22.89 -13.74
C TRP A 172 8.23 -24.23 -13.24
N GLU A 173 8.67 -25.10 -14.13
CA GLU A 173 9.27 -26.40 -13.79
C GLU A 173 10.57 -26.24 -12.99
N ARG A 174 11.40 -25.29 -13.35
CA ARG A 174 12.64 -24.96 -12.65
C ARG A 174 12.42 -24.18 -11.36
N THR A 175 11.22 -23.61 -11.14
CA THR A 175 10.91 -22.84 -9.93
C THR A 175 10.90 -23.75 -8.71
N ASP A 176 11.83 -23.56 -7.79
CA ASP A 176 11.88 -24.18 -6.48
C ASP A 176 11.10 -23.35 -5.45
N LYS A 177 11.26 -22.03 -5.46
CA LYS A 177 10.59 -21.08 -4.58
C LYS A 177 9.79 -20.06 -5.39
N PHE A 178 8.53 -19.86 -4.99
CA PHE A 178 7.64 -18.86 -5.59
C PHE A 178 7.20 -17.87 -4.52
N MET A 179 7.64 -16.64 -4.61
CA MET A 179 7.56 -15.68 -3.52
C MET A 179 7.18 -14.26 -3.96
N MET A 180 6.79 -13.44 -3.01
CA MET A 180 6.69 -11.98 -3.17
C MET A 180 8.09 -11.34 -3.12
N LEU A 181 8.22 -10.12 -3.66
CA LEU A 181 9.46 -9.35 -3.61
C LEU A 181 9.94 -9.13 -2.17
N SER A 182 9.03 -8.87 -1.23
CA SER A 182 9.35 -8.76 0.20
C SER A 182 10.09 -9.97 0.75
N THR A 183 9.62 -11.17 0.39
CA THR A 183 10.26 -12.43 0.78
C THR A 183 11.65 -12.60 0.15
N TYR A 184 11.82 -12.15 -1.12
CA TYR A 184 13.12 -12.18 -1.78
C TYR A 184 14.14 -11.26 -1.07
N ILE A 185 13.75 -10.05 -0.74
CA ILE A 185 14.60 -9.12 0.04
C ILE A 185 14.92 -9.70 1.42
N THR A 186 13.94 -10.27 2.09
CA THR A 186 14.13 -10.94 3.40
C THR A 186 15.13 -12.09 3.29
N LEU A 187 15.06 -12.90 2.24
CA LEU A 187 16.01 -13.99 1.97
C LEU A 187 17.44 -13.45 1.79
N LEU A 188 17.62 -12.37 1.04
CA LEU A 188 18.93 -11.76 0.83
C LEU A 188 19.50 -11.16 2.11
N LEU A 189 18.66 -10.54 2.95
CA LEU A 189 19.10 -9.94 4.20
C LEU A 189 19.41 -10.98 5.28
N THR A 190 18.58 -12.03 5.42
CA THR A 190 18.62 -12.94 6.59
C THR A 190 19.03 -14.38 6.24
N GLY A 191 19.10 -14.73 4.97
CA GLY A 191 19.30 -16.12 4.54
C GLY A 191 18.07 -17.01 4.78
N ARG A 192 16.95 -16.49 5.34
CA ARG A 192 15.74 -17.26 5.63
C ARG A 192 14.67 -17.06 4.56
N TYR A 193 14.10 -18.16 4.09
CA TYR A 193 12.95 -18.14 3.22
C TYR A 193 11.65 -18.01 4.03
N ALA A 194 11.43 -16.81 4.57
CA ALA A 194 10.35 -16.49 5.49
C ALA A 194 9.81 -15.08 5.25
N ASP A 195 8.54 -14.84 5.58
CA ASP A 195 7.93 -13.52 5.49
C ASP A 195 6.68 -13.42 6.39
N SER A 196 6.11 -12.22 6.47
CA SER A 196 4.87 -11.90 7.19
C SER A 196 3.62 -12.32 6.42
N PRO A 197 2.57 -12.84 7.06
CA PRO A 197 1.25 -12.98 6.44
C PRO A 197 0.71 -11.66 5.87
N CYS A 198 1.07 -10.52 6.47
CA CYS A 198 0.68 -9.18 6.02
C CYS A 198 1.35 -8.80 4.69
N SER A 199 2.60 -9.22 4.46
CA SER A 199 3.33 -9.00 3.22
C SER A 199 2.83 -9.87 2.07
N GLN A 200 2.15 -11.00 2.36
CA GLN A 200 1.66 -11.95 1.36
C GLN A 200 0.27 -11.60 0.80
N ALA A 201 -0.17 -10.34 0.95
CA ALA A 201 -1.42 -9.86 0.37
C ALA A 201 -1.32 -9.82 -1.16
N GLY A 202 -2.05 -10.72 -1.85
CA GLY A 202 -2.03 -10.83 -3.30
C GLY A 202 -2.60 -12.15 -3.80
N HIS A 203 -2.19 -12.56 -5.00
CA HIS A 203 -2.69 -13.75 -5.69
C HIS A 203 -1.94 -15.02 -5.26
N LEU A 204 -1.90 -15.30 -3.95
CA LEU A 204 -1.31 -16.47 -3.33
C LEU A 204 -2.33 -17.28 -2.50
N PRO A 205 -2.07 -18.59 -2.27
CA PRO A 205 -3.02 -19.48 -1.60
C PRO A 205 -3.00 -19.35 -0.06
N ILE A 206 -3.28 -18.17 0.47
CA ILE A 206 -3.26 -17.85 1.90
C ILE A 206 -4.68 -17.79 2.50
N ASP A 207 -4.83 -18.32 3.70
CA ASP A 207 -5.98 -18.09 4.58
C ASP A 207 -5.71 -16.83 5.41
N PHE A 208 -6.15 -15.68 4.92
CA PHE A 208 -5.93 -14.40 5.59
C PHE A 208 -6.53 -14.32 6.99
N LYS A 209 -7.62 -15.08 7.27
CA LYS A 209 -8.21 -15.13 8.61
C LYS A 209 -7.28 -15.77 9.64
N LYS A 210 -6.50 -16.77 9.21
CA LYS A 210 -5.60 -17.52 10.07
C LYS A 210 -4.15 -17.09 9.95
N GLY A 211 -3.81 -16.34 8.91
CA GLY A 211 -2.43 -15.97 8.59
C GLY A 211 -1.55 -17.15 8.22
N VAL A 212 -2.11 -18.17 7.53
CA VAL A 212 -1.40 -19.40 7.16
C VAL A 212 -1.72 -19.80 5.72
N TRP A 213 -0.83 -20.56 5.08
CA TRP A 213 -1.12 -21.15 3.78
C TRP A 213 -2.24 -22.19 3.88
N TYR A 214 -3.08 -22.30 2.85
CA TYR A 214 -4.04 -23.42 2.79
C TYR A 214 -3.27 -24.74 2.80
N LYS A 215 -3.73 -25.70 3.62
CA LYS A 215 -3.21 -27.07 3.58
C LYS A 215 -3.47 -27.67 2.20
N ARG A 216 -2.43 -28.26 1.56
CA ARG A 216 -2.50 -28.78 0.17
C ARG A 216 -3.07 -27.71 -0.76
N ALA A 217 -2.40 -26.56 -0.83
CA ALA A 217 -2.86 -25.36 -1.54
C ALA A 217 -3.24 -25.65 -3.00
N ASP A 218 -2.51 -26.53 -3.67
CA ASP A 218 -2.79 -27.01 -5.03
C ASP A 218 -4.13 -27.76 -5.18
N LYS A 219 -4.64 -28.37 -4.10
CA LYS A 219 -5.90 -29.15 -4.05
C LYS A 219 -7.01 -28.46 -3.27
N HIS A 220 -6.69 -27.47 -2.43
CA HIS A 220 -7.68 -26.72 -1.67
C HIS A 220 -8.59 -25.91 -2.62
N ILE A 221 -9.91 -25.89 -2.34
CA ILE A 221 -10.92 -25.28 -3.23
C ILE A 221 -10.57 -23.84 -3.65
N LYS A 222 -10.09 -23.00 -2.73
CA LYS A 222 -9.63 -21.61 -3.03
C LYS A 222 -8.18 -21.59 -3.52
N GLY A 223 -7.32 -22.45 -3.00
CA GLY A 223 -5.90 -22.52 -3.38
C GLY A 223 -5.67 -22.92 -4.83
N GLN A 224 -6.57 -23.77 -5.40
CA GLN A 224 -6.54 -24.15 -6.80
C GLN A 224 -6.60 -22.96 -7.77
N ILE A 225 -7.14 -21.80 -7.33
CA ILE A 225 -7.15 -20.57 -8.14
C ILE A 225 -5.73 -20.21 -8.55
N PHE A 226 -4.78 -20.33 -7.65
CA PHE A 226 -3.39 -19.91 -7.85
C PHE A 226 -2.50 -21.05 -8.35
N GLY A 227 -2.80 -22.30 -7.98
CA GLY A 227 -2.08 -23.49 -8.45
C GLY A 227 -0.62 -23.58 -8.01
N VAL A 228 -0.31 -23.07 -6.83
CA VAL A 228 1.02 -23.13 -6.22
C VAL A 228 1.04 -24.23 -5.16
N ASP A 229 2.03 -25.15 -5.25
CA ASP A 229 2.28 -26.17 -4.23
C ASP A 229 2.90 -25.52 -2.99
N ASN A 230 2.51 -26.00 -1.79
CA ASN A 230 3.06 -25.53 -0.52
C ASN A 230 4.59 -25.64 -0.43
N LYS A 231 5.21 -26.58 -1.14
CA LYS A 231 6.68 -26.75 -1.18
C LYS A 231 7.40 -25.52 -1.75
N LYS A 232 6.71 -24.75 -2.60
CA LYS A 232 7.23 -23.54 -3.23
C LYS A 232 6.95 -22.27 -2.43
N LEU A 233 6.24 -22.37 -1.29
CA LEU A 233 5.83 -21.22 -0.47
C LEU A 233 6.74 -21.05 0.74
N CYS A 234 6.96 -19.79 1.15
CA CYS A 234 7.81 -19.46 2.28
C CYS A 234 7.20 -19.84 3.64
N GLU A 235 8.03 -19.89 4.67
CA GLU A 235 7.56 -19.89 6.05
C GLU A 235 6.83 -18.58 6.36
N LEU A 236 5.67 -18.66 7.04
CA LEU A 236 4.97 -17.47 7.53
C LEU A 236 5.30 -17.23 9.00
N VAL A 237 5.98 -16.14 9.26
CA VAL A 237 6.29 -15.66 10.61
C VAL A 237 5.20 -14.66 11.01
N PRO A 238 4.51 -14.86 12.14
CA PRO A 238 3.51 -13.91 12.62
C PRO A 238 4.04 -12.48 12.65
N VAL A 239 3.18 -11.51 12.34
CA VAL A 239 3.52 -10.09 12.40
C VAL A 239 4.13 -9.73 13.76
N GLY A 240 5.22 -8.97 13.78
CA GLY A 240 5.97 -8.62 14.99
C GLY A 240 6.88 -9.74 15.51
N GLY A 241 6.84 -10.94 14.93
CA GLY A 241 7.80 -12.01 15.27
C GLY A 241 9.19 -11.74 14.69
N VAL A 242 10.18 -12.44 15.20
CA VAL A 242 11.57 -12.36 14.68
C VAL A 242 11.69 -13.26 13.45
N ILE A 243 11.99 -12.68 12.28
CA ILE A 243 12.34 -13.46 11.10
C ILE A 243 13.74 -14.07 11.24
N GLY A 244 14.71 -13.30 11.69
CA GLY A 244 16.09 -13.71 11.83
C GLY A 244 17.00 -12.52 12.11
N THR A 245 18.28 -12.70 11.84
CA THR A 245 19.27 -11.61 11.88
C THR A 245 19.90 -11.45 10.51
N ILE A 246 20.35 -10.25 10.18
CA ILE A 246 21.06 -10.03 8.93
C ILE A 246 22.38 -10.82 8.92
N THR A 247 22.69 -11.41 7.76
CA THR A 247 23.90 -12.21 7.55
C THR A 247 25.15 -11.32 7.48
N ASP A 248 26.33 -11.90 7.67
CA ASP A 248 27.59 -11.17 7.50
C ASP A 248 27.74 -10.61 6.07
N GLN A 249 27.21 -11.31 5.06
CA GLN A 249 27.22 -10.82 3.68
C GLN A 249 26.29 -9.61 3.55
N ALA A 250 25.05 -9.70 4.06
CA ALA A 250 24.12 -8.58 4.02
C ALA A 250 24.66 -7.37 4.80
N ALA A 251 25.35 -7.58 5.94
CA ALA A 251 26.00 -6.51 6.67
C ALA A 251 27.06 -5.78 5.82
N LYS A 252 27.88 -6.53 5.07
CA LYS A 252 28.86 -5.95 4.13
C LYS A 252 28.19 -5.18 3.00
N ASP A 253 27.13 -5.74 2.41
CA ASP A 253 26.43 -5.12 1.28
C ASP A 253 25.71 -3.83 1.69
N THR A 254 25.13 -3.79 2.89
CA THR A 254 24.28 -2.70 3.39
C THR A 254 25.01 -1.66 4.24
N GLY A 255 26.23 -1.97 4.72
CA GLY A 255 26.96 -1.12 5.68
C GLY A 255 26.36 -1.10 7.09
N LEU A 256 25.38 -1.97 7.37
CA LEU A 256 24.73 -2.07 8.68
C LEU A 256 25.51 -3.01 9.63
N PRO A 257 25.36 -2.87 10.96
CA PRO A 257 25.95 -3.80 11.92
C PRO A 257 25.48 -5.23 11.67
N ALA A 258 26.41 -6.19 11.72
CA ALA A 258 26.07 -7.61 11.58
C ALA A 258 25.12 -8.07 12.70
N ARG A 259 24.29 -9.07 12.40
CA ARG A 259 23.34 -9.70 13.33
C ARG A 259 22.23 -8.80 13.88
N LEU A 260 21.95 -7.65 13.26
CA LEU A 260 20.75 -6.90 13.58
C LEU A 260 19.51 -7.78 13.39
N ILE A 261 18.60 -7.72 14.37
CA ILE A 261 17.35 -8.47 14.33
C ILE A 261 16.45 -7.88 13.24
N MET A 262 15.88 -8.74 12.39
CA MET A 262 14.83 -8.37 11.43
C MET A 262 13.48 -8.88 11.91
N PHE A 263 12.54 -7.97 12.09
CA PHE A 263 11.18 -8.28 12.50
C PHE A 263 10.28 -8.58 11.29
N SER A 264 9.23 -9.34 11.54
CA SER A 264 8.17 -9.62 10.58
C SER A 264 7.28 -8.39 10.42
N GLY A 265 7.44 -7.69 9.31
CA GLY A 265 6.74 -6.45 8.98
C GLY A 265 5.43 -6.66 8.22
N GLY A 266 5.22 -5.92 7.12
CA GLY A 266 3.95 -6.00 6.41
C GLY A 266 3.92 -5.34 5.04
N SER A 267 2.70 -5.08 4.54
CA SER A 267 2.48 -4.34 3.31
C SER A 267 2.59 -2.83 3.54
N ASP A 268 2.96 -2.11 2.47
CA ASP A 268 3.04 -0.65 2.44
C ASP A 268 1.74 0.03 2.93
N LYS A 269 0.58 -0.44 2.46
CA LYS A 269 -0.72 0.13 2.84
C LYS A 269 -1.06 -0.10 4.31
N SER A 270 -0.77 -1.29 4.84
CA SER A 270 -0.99 -1.55 6.27
C SER A 270 -0.04 -0.74 7.15
N ALA A 271 1.21 -0.56 6.73
CA ALA A 271 2.17 0.30 7.41
C ALA A 271 1.72 1.76 7.38
N GLU A 272 1.25 2.26 6.22
CA GLU A 272 0.71 3.61 6.07
C GLU A 272 -0.47 3.86 7.02
N THR A 273 -1.41 2.91 7.14
CA THR A 273 -2.55 2.98 8.05
C THR A 273 -2.10 3.09 9.52
N LEU A 274 -1.11 2.29 9.94
CA LEU A 274 -0.54 2.37 11.29
C LEU A 274 0.21 3.68 11.51
N GLY A 275 1.03 4.13 10.56
CA GLY A 275 1.77 5.39 10.66
C GLY A 275 0.89 6.64 10.68
N LEU A 276 -0.32 6.53 10.16
CA LEU A 276 -1.37 7.53 10.37
C LEU A 276 -2.01 7.43 11.77
N GLY A 277 -1.66 6.42 12.58
CA GLY A 277 -2.25 6.17 13.89
C GLY A 277 -3.72 5.73 13.82
N VAL A 278 -4.13 5.12 12.72
CA VAL A 278 -5.47 4.55 12.56
C VAL A 278 -5.44 3.11 13.06
N ILE A 279 -5.92 2.91 14.30
CA ILE A 279 -5.89 1.63 15.03
C ILE A 279 -7.26 1.21 15.58
N ASP A 280 -8.30 1.95 15.26
CA ASP A 280 -9.67 1.67 15.67
C ASP A 280 -10.61 1.64 14.46
N ASP A 281 -11.80 1.04 14.64
CA ASP A 281 -12.81 0.93 13.59
C ASP A 281 -13.75 2.16 13.51
N ARG A 282 -13.42 3.26 14.21
CA ARG A 282 -14.09 4.58 14.11
C ARG A 282 -13.28 5.57 13.26
N SER A 283 -12.08 5.20 12.89
CA SER A 283 -11.19 6.01 12.05
C SER A 283 -10.92 5.30 10.73
N ALA A 284 -10.73 6.06 9.66
CA ALA A 284 -10.29 5.54 8.37
C ALA A 284 -8.99 6.21 7.93
N SER A 285 -8.10 5.44 7.29
CA SER A 285 -7.00 5.99 6.53
C SER A 285 -7.41 6.16 5.06
N VAL A 286 -7.10 7.32 4.48
CA VAL A 286 -7.25 7.60 3.05
C VAL A 286 -5.88 7.92 2.48
N SER A 287 -5.45 7.18 1.47
CA SER A 287 -4.18 7.37 0.80
C SER A 287 -4.38 7.81 -0.65
N TYR A 288 -3.76 8.94 -1.01
CA TYR A 288 -3.71 9.47 -2.38
C TYR A 288 -2.33 9.23 -3.00
N GLY A 289 -2.03 7.94 -3.25
CA GLY A 289 -0.82 7.50 -3.95
C GLY A 289 -1.08 7.17 -5.42
N THR A 290 -0.15 6.45 -6.08
CA THR A 290 -0.32 5.92 -7.45
C THR A 290 -1.63 5.14 -7.58
N ALA A 291 -1.91 4.27 -6.61
CA ALA A 291 -3.26 3.79 -6.30
C ALA A 291 -3.80 4.58 -5.09
N CYS A 292 -5.10 4.85 -5.07
CA CYS A 292 -5.74 5.45 -3.90
C CYS A 292 -6.50 4.40 -3.12
N THR A 293 -6.45 4.47 -1.78
CA THR A 293 -7.08 3.48 -0.91
C THR A 293 -7.86 4.15 0.20
N VAL A 294 -8.91 3.46 0.67
CA VAL A 294 -9.50 3.70 1.98
C VAL A 294 -9.39 2.40 2.79
N GLU A 295 -8.77 2.49 3.97
CA GLU A 295 -8.62 1.36 4.87
C GLU A 295 -9.22 1.65 6.25
N VAL A 296 -9.81 0.60 6.86
CA VAL A 296 -10.31 0.63 8.24
C VAL A 296 -9.80 -0.60 8.97
N PRO A 297 -9.04 -0.44 10.06
CA PRO A 297 -8.57 -1.56 10.86
C PRO A 297 -9.70 -2.15 11.71
N ILE A 298 -9.69 -3.47 11.83
CA ILE A 298 -10.64 -4.23 12.65
C ILE A 298 -9.91 -5.32 13.44
N LYS A 299 -10.31 -5.55 14.70
CA LYS A 299 -9.75 -6.62 15.55
C LYS A 299 -10.33 -8.02 15.22
N LYS A 300 -11.51 -8.08 14.64
CA LYS A 300 -12.21 -9.32 14.33
C LYS A 300 -12.32 -9.50 12.81
N TYR A 301 -11.77 -10.58 12.27
CA TYR A 301 -11.81 -10.82 10.84
C TYR A 301 -13.23 -10.80 10.27
N LYS A 302 -13.47 -9.92 9.32
CA LYS A 302 -14.71 -9.79 8.56
C LYS A 302 -14.36 -9.44 7.11
N SER A 303 -14.75 -10.24 6.12
CA SER A 303 -14.61 -9.85 4.70
C SER A 303 -15.63 -8.78 4.34
N ALA A 304 -15.20 -7.72 3.65
CA ALA A 304 -16.12 -6.68 3.18
C ALA A 304 -17.18 -7.23 2.21
N GLU A 305 -16.74 -8.06 1.27
CA GLU A 305 -17.56 -8.82 0.32
C GLU A 305 -16.92 -10.20 0.06
N PRO A 306 -17.66 -11.16 -0.52
CA PRO A 306 -17.07 -12.41 -0.97
C PRO A 306 -15.87 -12.13 -1.91
N PHE A 307 -14.74 -12.79 -1.67
CA PHE A 307 -13.46 -12.59 -2.37
C PHE A 307 -12.84 -11.18 -2.26
N LEU A 308 -13.35 -10.34 -1.36
CA LEU A 308 -12.70 -9.11 -0.92
C LEU A 308 -12.32 -9.30 0.56
N PRO A 309 -11.23 -9.99 0.87
CA PRO A 309 -10.86 -10.31 2.24
C PRO A 309 -10.47 -9.04 3.00
N ALA A 310 -10.59 -9.07 4.33
CA ALA A 310 -9.77 -8.20 5.15
C ALA A 310 -8.34 -8.76 5.16
N TYR A 311 -7.36 -7.92 4.92
CA TYR A 311 -5.96 -8.33 4.90
C TYR A 311 -5.38 -8.29 6.32
N PRO A 312 -4.46 -9.20 6.70
CA PRO A 312 -3.73 -9.06 7.96
C PRO A 312 -3.05 -7.69 8.02
N ALA A 313 -3.14 -7.04 9.17
CA ALA A 313 -2.49 -5.76 9.41
C ALA A 313 -1.05 -5.95 9.92
N ILE A 314 -0.24 -4.89 9.83
CA ILE A 314 1.12 -4.85 10.40
C ILE A 314 1.10 -4.81 11.94
N VAL A 315 -0.08 -4.77 12.54
CA VAL A 315 -0.31 -4.90 13.99
C VAL A 315 -0.82 -6.30 14.28
N PRO A 316 -0.19 -7.05 15.20
CA PRO A 316 -0.64 -8.40 15.55
C PRO A 316 -2.12 -8.45 15.96
N GLY A 317 -2.88 -9.39 15.39
CA GLY A 317 -4.30 -9.59 15.69
C GLY A 317 -5.28 -8.63 15.03
N TYR A 318 -4.77 -7.68 14.21
CA TYR A 318 -5.60 -6.75 13.44
C TYR A 318 -5.70 -7.17 11.97
N TYR A 319 -6.73 -6.67 11.31
CA TYR A 319 -6.98 -6.82 9.87
C TYR A 319 -7.41 -5.47 9.30
N ASN A 320 -7.13 -5.21 8.04
CA ASN A 320 -7.60 -4.01 7.35
C ASN A 320 -8.70 -4.38 6.35
N LEU A 321 -9.85 -3.72 6.47
CA LEU A 321 -10.80 -3.61 5.36
C LEU A 321 -10.20 -2.64 4.35
N ASP A 322 -10.14 -3.01 3.08
CA ASP A 322 -9.45 -2.23 2.02
C ASP A 322 -10.34 -2.10 0.78
N VAL A 323 -10.50 -0.88 0.29
CA VAL A 323 -11.02 -0.58 -1.04
C VAL A 323 -10.04 0.31 -1.77
N GLN A 324 -9.74 -0.07 -3.02
CA GLN A 324 -8.69 0.55 -3.81
C GLN A 324 -9.18 1.05 -5.17
N VAL A 325 -8.72 2.24 -5.55
CA VAL A 325 -8.74 2.78 -6.91
C VAL A 325 -7.36 2.54 -7.52
N TYR A 326 -7.22 1.52 -8.37
CA TYR A 326 -5.93 1.04 -8.88
C TYR A 326 -5.12 2.08 -9.66
N ARG A 327 -5.79 2.97 -10.39
CA ARG A 327 -5.19 4.09 -11.12
C ARG A 327 -5.61 5.40 -10.45
N GLY A 328 -5.27 5.59 -9.18
CA GLY A 328 -5.62 6.76 -8.38
C GLY A 328 -4.94 8.04 -8.90
N TYR A 329 -3.93 8.51 -8.21
CA TYR A 329 -3.15 9.69 -8.62
C TYR A 329 -2.34 9.51 -9.91
N TRP A 330 -2.17 8.28 -10.36
CA TRP A 330 -1.69 8.01 -11.71
C TRP A 330 -2.54 8.74 -12.78
N MET A 331 -3.86 8.87 -12.56
CA MET A 331 -4.74 9.60 -13.49
C MET A 331 -4.42 11.10 -13.58
N LEU A 332 -3.93 11.71 -12.50
CA LEU A 332 -3.55 13.13 -12.55
C LEU A 332 -2.29 13.33 -13.41
N ASN A 333 -1.29 12.46 -13.28
CA ASN A 333 -0.11 12.48 -14.14
C ASN A 333 -0.48 12.16 -15.60
N TRP A 334 -1.37 11.21 -15.81
CA TRP A 334 -1.91 10.91 -17.13
C TRP A 334 -2.63 12.14 -17.72
N PHE A 335 -3.49 12.78 -16.94
CA PHE A 335 -4.19 13.99 -17.37
C PHE A 335 -3.21 15.13 -17.71
N ALA A 336 -2.22 15.37 -16.85
CA ALA A 336 -1.21 16.40 -17.08
C ALA A 336 -0.44 16.16 -18.40
N ARG A 337 -0.08 14.89 -18.68
CA ARG A 337 0.60 14.51 -19.91
C ARG A 337 -0.29 14.66 -21.16
N GLU A 338 -1.51 14.13 -21.11
CA GLU A 338 -2.38 14.02 -22.31
C GLU A 338 -3.14 15.33 -22.62
N PHE A 339 -3.51 16.11 -21.60
CA PHE A 339 -4.43 17.24 -21.76
C PHE A 339 -3.88 18.60 -21.31
N ALA A 340 -2.84 18.64 -20.51
CA ALA A 340 -2.30 19.89 -19.97
C ALA A 340 -0.92 20.24 -20.53
N GLY A 341 -0.16 19.27 -21.04
CA GLY A 341 1.17 19.44 -21.61
C GLY A 341 1.18 19.95 -23.06
N ASN A 342 2.41 20.14 -23.58
CA ASN A 342 2.60 20.45 -24.99
C ASN A 342 2.30 19.20 -25.84
N PRO A 343 1.55 19.28 -26.95
CA PRO A 343 1.29 18.14 -27.85
C PRO A 343 2.56 17.43 -28.33
N ALA A 344 3.65 18.14 -28.55
CA ALA A 344 4.94 17.54 -28.94
C ALA A 344 5.56 16.64 -27.85
N ASP A 345 5.25 16.88 -26.58
CA ASP A 345 5.72 16.06 -25.45
C ASP A 345 4.92 14.76 -25.33
N VAL A 346 3.64 14.80 -25.70
CA VAL A 346 2.76 13.62 -25.77
C VAL A 346 3.28 12.62 -26.80
N GLU A 347 3.61 13.10 -28.01
CA GLU A 347 4.13 12.25 -29.08
C GLU A 347 5.47 11.59 -28.71
N LYS A 348 6.33 12.29 -27.96
CA LYS A 348 7.64 11.80 -27.53
C LYS A 348 7.61 11.00 -26.23
N HIS A 349 6.44 10.82 -25.59
CA HIS A 349 6.29 10.19 -24.26
C HIS A 349 7.14 10.87 -23.18
N VAL A 350 7.45 12.16 -23.34
CA VAL A 350 8.19 12.97 -22.37
C VAL A 350 7.30 13.31 -21.20
N GLN A 351 7.87 13.36 -20.00
CA GLN A 351 7.14 13.78 -18.80
C GLN A 351 6.64 15.23 -18.99
N SER A 352 5.36 15.46 -18.74
CA SER A 352 4.76 16.80 -18.88
C SER A 352 5.52 17.81 -18.03
N GLN A 353 5.78 19.00 -18.59
CA GLN A 353 6.36 20.13 -17.86
C GLN A 353 5.35 20.83 -16.93
N VAL A 354 4.05 20.48 -17.07
CA VAL A 354 2.99 21.03 -16.23
C VAL A 354 3.08 20.44 -14.83
N LYS A 355 3.25 21.29 -13.84
CA LYS A 355 3.27 20.87 -12.44
C LYS A 355 1.84 20.65 -11.95
N LEU A 356 1.64 19.57 -11.19
CA LEU A 356 0.32 19.30 -10.58
C LEU A 356 -0.10 20.39 -9.59
N GLU A 357 0.88 21.07 -8.98
CA GLU A 357 0.66 22.20 -8.07
C GLU A 357 -0.09 23.34 -8.77
N ASP A 358 0.30 23.70 -10.01
CA ASP A 358 -0.35 24.76 -10.79
C ASP A 358 -1.80 24.37 -11.12
N LEU A 359 -2.04 23.11 -11.47
CA LEU A 359 -3.41 22.60 -11.72
C LEU A 359 -4.24 22.57 -10.42
N ASN A 360 -3.64 22.28 -9.28
CA ASN A 360 -4.30 22.30 -7.98
C ASN A 360 -4.73 23.71 -7.58
N GLU A 361 -3.97 24.74 -7.91
CA GLU A 361 -4.35 26.14 -7.68
C GLU A 361 -5.51 26.57 -8.61
N GLU A 362 -5.40 26.24 -9.89
CA GLU A 362 -6.46 26.56 -10.87
C GLU A 362 -7.79 25.89 -10.55
N MET A 363 -7.79 24.65 -10.07
CA MET A 363 -9.04 23.94 -9.73
C MET A 363 -9.80 24.57 -8.57
N LEU A 364 -9.16 25.37 -7.71
CA LEU A 364 -9.83 26.07 -6.61
C LEU A 364 -10.83 27.14 -7.12
N LYS A 365 -10.67 27.58 -8.38
CA LYS A 365 -11.59 28.53 -9.03
C LYS A 365 -12.88 27.86 -9.52
N ILE A 366 -12.93 26.52 -9.53
CA ILE A 366 -14.09 25.76 -9.95
C ILE A 366 -14.97 25.45 -8.74
N GLU A 367 -16.27 25.62 -8.87
CA GLU A 367 -17.21 25.29 -7.81
C GLU A 367 -17.23 23.78 -7.47
N PRO A 368 -17.53 23.41 -6.21
CA PRO A 368 -17.75 22.02 -5.82
C PRO A 368 -18.77 21.30 -6.71
N GLY A 369 -18.41 20.11 -7.20
CA GLY A 369 -19.23 19.31 -8.11
C GLY A 369 -19.04 19.65 -9.59
N CYS A 370 -18.03 20.50 -9.93
CA CYS A 370 -17.61 20.75 -11.31
C CYS A 370 -18.76 21.11 -12.27
N ASN A 371 -19.72 21.93 -11.82
CA ASN A 371 -20.93 22.27 -12.60
C ASN A 371 -21.69 21.04 -13.14
N GLY A 372 -21.69 19.93 -12.38
CA GLY A 372 -22.39 18.69 -12.76
C GLY A 372 -21.54 17.70 -13.56
N LEU A 373 -20.25 17.93 -13.74
CA LEU A 373 -19.36 16.98 -14.40
C LEU A 373 -18.94 15.89 -13.38
N VAL A 374 -19.39 14.65 -13.61
CA VAL A 374 -19.16 13.52 -12.68
C VAL A 374 -18.34 12.43 -13.34
N LEU A 375 -17.28 11.96 -12.66
CA LEU A 375 -16.34 10.97 -13.16
C LEU A 375 -16.35 9.68 -12.33
N GLN A 376 -16.34 8.51 -13.00
CA GLN A 376 -16.05 7.21 -12.42
C GLN A 376 -14.59 6.81 -12.68
N PRO A 377 -13.76 6.58 -11.65
CA PRO A 377 -12.31 6.43 -11.81
C PRO A 377 -11.88 4.98 -12.12
N TYR A 378 -12.56 4.28 -13.04
CA TYR A 378 -12.27 2.87 -13.34
C TYR A 378 -11.33 2.68 -14.55
N TRP A 379 -10.23 3.44 -14.62
CA TRP A 379 -9.15 3.23 -15.59
C TRP A 379 -8.48 1.85 -15.42
N GLY A 380 -8.49 1.31 -14.18
CA GLY A 380 -8.22 -0.09 -13.88
C GLY A 380 -9.41 -0.70 -13.15
N PRO A 381 -10.09 -1.71 -13.71
CA PRO A 381 -11.28 -2.28 -13.09
C PRO A 381 -10.92 -3.06 -11.82
N GLY A 382 -11.67 -2.83 -10.75
CA GLY A 382 -11.55 -3.56 -9.48
C GLY A 382 -12.28 -4.90 -9.48
N LEU A 383 -12.06 -5.71 -8.43
CA LEU A 383 -12.73 -7.01 -8.26
C LEU A 383 -14.25 -6.87 -8.15
N ARG A 384 -14.73 -5.79 -7.55
CA ARG A 384 -16.17 -5.53 -7.39
C ARG A 384 -16.89 -5.25 -8.72
N ARG A 385 -16.17 -4.65 -9.68
CA ARG A 385 -16.72 -4.18 -10.96
C ARG A 385 -15.77 -4.55 -12.09
N PRO A 386 -15.63 -5.85 -12.40
CA PRO A 386 -14.60 -6.36 -13.31
C PRO A 386 -14.76 -5.90 -14.76
N LEU A 387 -15.94 -5.38 -15.14
CA LEU A 387 -16.22 -4.86 -16.47
C LEU A 387 -16.19 -3.33 -16.54
N ALA A 388 -16.11 -2.65 -15.40
CA ALA A 388 -16.14 -1.20 -15.36
C ALA A 388 -14.98 -0.59 -16.14
N LYS A 389 -15.26 0.50 -16.81
CA LYS A 389 -14.29 1.38 -17.48
C LYS A 389 -14.40 2.78 -16.90
N GLY A 390 -13.38 3.59 -17.10
CA GLY A 390 -13.47 5.02 -16.83
C GLY A 390 -14.62 5.63 -17.61
N ALA A 391 -15.41 6.48 -16.96
CA ALA A 391 -16.51 7.20 -17.58
C ALA A 391 -16.64 8.59 -16.96
N ILE A 392 -17.00 9.55 -17.78
CA ILE A 392 -17.32 10.91 -17.36
C ILE A 392 -18.62 11.35 -18.04
N ILE A 393 -19.51 11.97 -17.28
CA ILE A 393 -20.81 12.43 -17.76
C ILE A 393 -21.04 13.87 -17.31
N GLY A 394 -21.80 14.64 -18.11
CA GLY A 394 -22.23 15.99 -17.76
C GLY A 394 -21.47 17.10 -18.48
N PHE A 395 -20.68 16.81 -19.52
CA PHE A 395 -20.02 17.84 -20.30
C PHE A 395 -21.03 18.82 -20.97
N SER A 396 -20.71 20.09 -20.90
CA SER A 396 -21.34 21.18 -21.63
C SER A 396 -20.27 22.15 -22.13
N GLU A 397 -20.65 23.16 -22.87
CA GLU A 397 -19.75 24.20 -23.41
C GLU A 397 -19.04 25.02 -22.34
N THR A 398 -19.55 25.01 -21.08
CA THR A 398 -18.94 25.75 -19.96
C THR A 398 -17.79 25.01 -19.30
N HIS A 399 -17.59 23.74 -19.62
CA HIS A 399 -16.55 22.93 -19.01
C HIS A 399 -15.20 23.09 -19.71
N SER A 400 -14.17 23.36 -18.92
CA SER A 400 -12.77 23.44 -19.35
C SER A 400 -11.96 22.22 -18.90
N LYS A 401 -10.70 22.13 -19.34
CA LYS A 401 -9.77 21.10 -18.88
C LYS A 401 -9.61 21.09 -17.35
N ILE A 402 -9.74 22.23 -16.68
CA ILE A 402 -9.62 22.33 -15.23
C ILE A 402 -10.83 21.71 -14.51
N HIS A 403 -12.03 21.83 -15.07
CA HIS A 403 -13.19 21.09 -14.58
C HIS A 403 -12.96 19.58 -14.68
N PHE A 404 -12.38 19.10 -15.78
CA PHE A 404 -12.04 17.69 -15.93
C PHE A 404 -11.00 17.24 -14.90
N TYR A 405 -9.93 18.03 -14.66
CA TYR A 405 -8.92 17.76 -13.66
C TYR A 405 -9.54 17.62 -12.26
N ARG A 406 -10.39 18.58 -11.88
CA ARG A 406 -11.10 18.54 -10.59
C ARG A 406 -12.05 17.34 -10.51
N ALA A 407 -12.79 17.04 -11.58
CA ALA A 407 -13.69 15.88 -11.63
C ALA A 407 -12.97 14.55 -11.43
N ILE A 408 -11.68 14.43 -11.83
CA ILE A 408 -10.86 13.25 -11.51
C ILE A 408 -10.66 13.13 -9.99
N ILE A 409 -10.30 14.20 -9.32
CA ILE A 409 -10.07 14.23 -7.87
C ILE A 409 -11.36 13.92 -7.11
N GLU A 410 -12.47 14.58 -7.47
CA GLU A 410 -13.78 14.35 -6.88
C GLU A 410 -14.26 12.92 -7.11
N GLY A 411 -14.07 12.38 -8.34
CA GLY A 411 -14.45 11.01 -8.69
C GLY A 411 -13.66 9.95 -7.91
N ILE A 412 -12.36 10.18 -7.67
CA ILE A 412 -11.56 9.31 -6.80
C ILE A 412 -12.12 9.35 -5.37
N ALA A 413 -12.37 10.53 -4.82
CA ALA A 413 -12.92 10.69 -3.49
C ALA A 413 -14.32 10.05 -3.33
N TYR A 414 -15.19 10.17 -4.35
CA TYR A 414 -16.47 9.46 -4.38
C TYR A 414 -16.31 7.94 -4.35
N CYS A 415 -15.36 7.39 -5.10
CA CYS A 415 -15.10 5.95 -5.09
C CYS A 415 -14.62 5.45 -3.73
N LEU A 416 -13.74 6.20 -3.06
CA LEU A 416 -13.26 5.88 -1.72
C LEU A 416 -14.40 6.03 -0.67
N ARG A 417 -15.23 7.08 -0.78
CA ARG A 417 -16.43 7.26 0.06
C ARG A 417 -17.41 6.09 -0.10
N GLU A 418 -17.67 5.64 -1.32
CA GLU A 418 -18.50 4.45 -1.58
C GLU A 418 -17.93 3.22 -0.87
N GLY A 419 -16.60 3.04 -0.90
CA GLY A 419 -15.92 1.98 -0.18
C GLY A 419 -16.12 2.07 1.34
N LEU A 420 -15.98 3.25 1.91
CA LEU A 420 -16.18 3.50 3.33
C LEU A 420 -17.61 3.22 3.76
N GLU A 421 -18.61 3.73 3.03
CA GLU A 421 -20.03 3.47 3.32
C GLU A 421 -20.40 1.98 3.20
N LEU A 422 -19.72 1.24 2.31
CA LEU A 422 -19.85 -0.21 2.24
C LEU A 422 -19.39 -0.89 3.53
N PHE A 423 -18.25 -0.46 4.10
CA PHE A 423 -17.75 -1.00 5.37
C PHE A 423 -18.70 -0.68 6.51
N GLU A 424 -19.13 0.57 6.64
CA GLU A 424 -20.10 1.02 7.66
C GLU A 424 -21.36 0.18 7.63
N LYS A 425 -21.98 0.04 6.44
CA LYS A 425 -23.25 -0.68 6.29
C LYS A 425 -23.13 -2.18 6.53
N ARG A 426 -22.06 -2.82 6.03
CA ARG A 426 -21.98 -4.28 5.98
C ARG A 426 -21.18 -4.90 7.11
N ARG A 427 -20.26 -4.16 7.74
CA ARG A 427 -19.27 -4.75 8.63
C ARG A 427 -19.14 -4.07 9.98
N LEU A 428 -19.14 -2.77 9.99
CA LEU A 428 -18.96 -2.00 11.23
C LEU A 428 -20.29 -1.83 11.97
N HIS A 429 -21.36 -1.52 11.23
CA HIS A 429 -22.70 -1.20 11.75
C HIS A 429 -22.72 0.10 12.58
N HIS A 430 -21.71 0.95 12.41
CA HIS A 430 -21.61 2.31 12.93
C HIS A 430 -20.92 3.20 11.88
N LYS A 431 -20.92 4.50 12.11
CA LYS A 431 -20.27 5.47 11.25
C LYS A 431 -18.81 5.66 11.62
N ILE A 432 -17.99 5.92 10.61
CA ILE A 432 -16.65 6.45 10.82
C ILE A 432 -16.78 7.90 11.25
N GLU A 433 -15.93 8.31 12.18
CA GLU A 433 -15.97 9.64 12.80
C GLU A 433 -14.90 10.59 12.25
N ARG A 434 -13.80 10.06 11.75
CA ARG A 434 -12.66 10.86 11.27
C ARG A 434 -11.83 10.12 10.23
N ILE A 435 -11.15 10.89 9.40
CA ILE A 435 -10.23 10.41 8.37
C ILE A 435 -8.82 10.94 8.67
N ARG A 436 -7.82 10.09 8.50
CA ARG A 436 -6.43 10.48 8.41
C ARG A 436 -5.91 10.25 6.99
N ILE A 437 -5.21 11.24 6.45
CA ILE A 437 -4.86 11.30 5.03
C ILE A 437 -3.35 11.27 4.81
N SER A 438 -2.94 10.57 3.75
CA SER A 438 -1.55 10.43 3.35
C SER A 438 -1.39 10.35 1.83
N GLY A 439 -0.16 10.06 1.39
CA GLY A 439 0.21 9.96 -0.01
C GLY A 439 0.50 11.31 -0.65
N GLY A 440 1.05 11.30 -1.88
CA GLY A 440 1.48 12.52 -2.57
C GLY A 440 0.38 13.57 -2.73
N GLY A 441 -0.87 13.14 -2.93
CA GLY A 441 -2.00 14.04 -3.05
C GLY A 441 -2.36 14.80 -1.78
N SER A 442 -2.07 14.25 -0.61
CA SER A 442 -2.28 14.94 0.66
C SER A 442 -1.36 16.14 0.89
N ASN A 443 -0.35 16.35 0.02
CA ASN A 443 0.47 17.55 0.05
C ASN A 443 -0.30 18.80 -0.40
N SER A 444 -1.40 18.63 -1.16
CA SER A 444 -2.29 19.72 -1.55
C SER A 444 -3.37 19.97 -0.49
N PRO A 445 -3.38 21.14 0.19
CA PRO A 445 -4.46 21.50 1.12
C PRO A 445 -5.84 21.47 0.46
N ALA A 446 -5.92 21.84 -0.82
CA ALA A 446 -7.15 21.83 -1.59
C ALA A 446 -7.75 20.41 -1.69
N ILE A 447 -6.93 19.40 -1.94
CA ILE A 447 -7.34 18.00 -2.03
C ILE A 447 -7.79 17.47 -0.66
N CYS A 448 -7.09 17.86 0.41
CA CYS A 448 -7.49 17.51 1.76
C CYS A 448 -8.87 18.11 2.11
N GLN A 449 -9.11 19.38 1.73
CA GLN A 449 -10.40 20.03 1.94
C GLN A 449 -11.52 19.40 1.10
N ILE A 450 -11.29 19.14 -0.20
CA ILE A 450 -12.24 18.42 -1.06
C ILE A 450 -12.59 17.05 -0.45
N THR A 451 -11.61 16.36 0.11
CA THR A 451 -11.83 15.09 0.79
C THR A 451 -12.73 15.27 2.01
N ALA A 452 -12.44 16.25 2.87
CA ALA A 452 -13.28 16.55 4.04
C ALA A 452 -14.73 16.86 3.63
N ASP A 453 -14.90 17.69 2.62
CA ASP A 453 -16.21 18.11 2.12
C ASP A 453 -16.98 16.93 1.49
N ILE A 454 -16.32 16.09 0.67
CA ILE A 454 -16.98 14.92 0.05
C ILE A 454 -17.38 13.89 1.10
N PHE A 455 -16.53 13.58 2.06
CA PHE A 455 -16.85 12.58 3.09
C PHE A 455 -17.77 13.13 4.18
N GLY A 456 -17.82 14.45 4.37
CA GLY A 456 -18.53 15.09 5.49
C GLY A 456 -17.90 14.79 6.84
N LEU A 457 -16.60 14.54 6.88
CA LEU A 457 -15.85 14.12 8.06
C LEU A 457 -14.59 14.98 8.23
N PRO A 458 -14.14 15.20 9.48
CA PRO A 458 -12.82 15.81 9.70
C PRO A 458 -11.72 14.98 9.07
N VAL A 459 -10.84 15.63 8.33
CA VAL A 459 -9.65 15.04 7.70
C VAL A 459 -8.40 15.62 8.35
N SER A 460 -7.48 14.78 8.82
CA SER A 460 -6.25 15.25 9.46
C SER A 460 -5.00 14.61 8.86
N LYS A 461 -3.89 15.35 8.93
CA LYS A 461 -2.54 14.89 8.61
C LYS A 461 -1.79 14.57 9.90
N VAL A 462 -0.69 13.82 9.77
CA VAL A 462 0.26 13.61 10.85
C VAL A 462 1.54 14.41 10.60
N GLN A 463 2.47 14.40 11.57
CA GLN A 463 3.71 15.20 11.58
C GLN A 463 4.65 14.96 10.38
N THR A 464 4.52 13.82 9.70
CA THR A 464 5.40 13.46 8.58
C THR A 464 4.62 12.98 7.36
N GLY A 465 5.18 13.20 6.18
CA GLY A 465 4.68 12.59 4.93
C GLY A 465 5.12 11.13 4.73
N GLU A 466 6.09 10.65 5.52
CA GLU A 466 6.64 9.29 5.44
C GLU A 466 5.84 8.32 6.34
N CYS A 467 4.52 8.29 6.13
CA CYS A 467 3.61 7.55 6.99
C CYS A 467 3.88 6.03 6.97
N SER A 468 4.25 5.45 5.82
CA SER A 468 4.59 4.01 5.76
C SER A 468 5.82 3.70 6.60
N SER A 469 6.88 4.50 6.49
CA SER A 469 8.10 4.34 7.30
C SER A 469 7.81 4.52 8.80
N LEU A 470 6.97 5.51 9.18
CA LEU A 470 6.55 5.68 10.57
C LEU A 470 5.79 4.46 11.09
N GLY A 471 4.87 3.89 10.29
CA GLY A 471 4.14 2.68 10.67
C GLY A 471 5.06 1.45 10.82
N VAL A 472 6.07 1.33 9.94
CA VAL A 472 7.13 0.32 10.06
C VAL A 472 7.91 0.50 11.36
N ALA A 473 8.25 1.75 11.73
CA ALA A 473 8.95 2.05 12.98
C ALA A 473 8.10 1.68 14.21
N ILE A 474 6.83 2.08 14.25
CA ILE A 474 5.89 1.73 15.32
C ILE A 474 5.81 0.21 15.49
N SER A 475 5.61 -0.54 14.39
CA SER A 475 5.58 -2.01 14.42
C SER A 475 6.92 -2.60 14.87
N GLY A 476 8.05 -2.00 14.49
CA GLY A 476 9.39 -2.44 14.91
C GLY A 476 9.63 -2.24 16.42
N PHE A 477 9.26 -1.09 16.97
CA PHE A 477 9.35 -0.83 18.41
C PHE A 477 8.43 -1.75 19.23
N LEU A 478 7.21 -2.01 18.74
CA LEU A 478 6.31 -2.99 19.36
C LEU A 478 6.92 -4.40 19.35
N ALA A 479 7.50 -4.82 18.21
CA ALA A 479 8.14 -6.12 18.08
C ALA A 479 9.38 -6.26 18.98
N ALA A 480 10.11 -5.17 19.22
CA ALA A 480 11.24 -5.11 20.15
C ALA A 480 10.82 -5.05 21.63
N GLY A 481 9.51 -4.98 21.94
CA GLY A 481 9.00 -4.88 23.30
C GLY A 481 9.19 -3.52 23.98
N GLU A 482 9.40 -2.47 23.18
CA GLU A 482 9.62 -1.10 23.67
C GLU A 482 8.33 -0.36 24.07
N PHE A 483 7.17 -0.89 23.67
CA PHE A 483 5.84 -0.46 24.06
C PHE A 483 5.00 -1.66 24.48
N ALA A 484 4.15 -1.47 25.48
CA ALA A 484 3.28 -2.53 26.01
C ALA A 484 2.05 -2.77 25.10
N SER A 485 1.64 -1.76 24.32
CA SER A 485 0.47 -1.86 23.42
C SER A 485 0.64 -0.98 22.17
N VAL A 486 -0.18 -1.24 21.15
CA VAL A 486 -0.20 -0.41 19.94
C VAL A 486 -0.77 0.98 20.25
N GLU A 487 -1.68 1.09 21.19
CA GLU A 487 -2.27 2.35 21.64
C GLU A 487 -1.19 3.25 22.24
N GLU A 488 -0.36 2.72 23.15
CA GLU A 488 0.79 3.43 23.74
C GLU A 488 1.79 3.87 22.67
N ALA A 489 2.14 2.98 21.73
CA ALA A 489 3.07 3.29 20.66
C ALA A 489 2.55 4.41 19.74
N VAL A 490 1.27 4.37 19.39
CA VAL A 490 0.65 5.40 18.55
C VAL A 490 0.55 6.74 19.29
N GLU A 491 0.19 6.74 20.57
CA GLU A 491 0.15 7.96 21.39
C GLU A 491 1.52 8.62 21.50
N SER A 492 2.58 7.82 21.64
CA SER A 492 3.97 8.31 21.71
C SER A 492 4.53 8.79 20.39
N MET A 493 4.19 8.12 19.28
CA MET A 493 4.91 8.28 18.01
C MET A 493 4.13 9.02 16.93
N VAL A 494 2.80 9.17 17.05
CA VAL A 494 1.96 9.78 16.01
C VAL A 494 1.35 11.07 16.51
N HIS A 495 1.74 12.18 15.90
CA HIS A 495 1.28 13.52 16.27
C HIS A 495 0.45 14.12 15.14
N GLN A 496 -0.79 14.50 15.47
CA GLN A 496 -1.66 15.19 14.53
C GLN A 496 -1.09 16.56 14.18
N SER A 497 -1.10 16.90 12.90
CA SER A 497 -0.64 18.21 12.42
C SER A 497 -1.81 19.07 11.95
N THR A 498 -2.16 19.07 10.68
CA THR A 498 -3.20 19.92 10.11
C THR A 498 -4.55 19.19 10.09
N VAL A 499 -5.63 19.92 10.41
CA VAL A 499 -7.01 19.42 10.37
C VAL A 499 -7.83 20.23 9.37
N PHE A 500 -8.58 19.56 8.53
CA PHE A 500 -9.54 20.11 7.57
C PHE A 500 -10.94 19.70 8.02
N LEU A 501 -11.76 20.68 8.37
CA LEU A 501 -13.15 20.44 8.72
C LEU A 501 -14.03 20.52 7.48
N PRO A 502 -15.06 19.67 7.35
CA PRO A 502 -15.97 19.74 6.21
C PRO A 502 -16.77 21.03 6.22
N ASN A 503 -16.85 21.68 5.06
CA ASN A 503 -17.77 22.78 4.83
C ASN A 503 -19.17 22.19 4.58
N LYS A 504 -20.15 22.59 5.36
CA LYS A 504 -21.51 22.03 5.32
C LYS A 504 -22.18 22.24 3.94
N GLU A 505 -22.09 23.43 3.38
CA GLU A 505 -22.71 23.75 2.07
C GLU A 505 -22.06 22.92 0.95
N ASN A 506 -20.74 22.82 0.93
CA ASN A 506 -20.03 22.00 -0.05
C ASN A 506 -20.39 20.52 0.12
N HIS A 507 -20.46 20.04 1.38
CA HIS A 507 -20.85 18.65 1.66
C HIS A 507 -22.25 18.34 1.11
N GLU A 508 -23.23 19.22 1.30
CA GLU A 508 -24.59 19.04 0.78
C GLU A 508 -24.60 18.95 -0.76
N LYS A 509 -23.82 19.81 -1.46
CA LYS A 509 -23.65 19.75 -2.92
C LYS A 509 -23.03 18.42 -3.36
N TYR A 510 -21.95 17.99 -2.70
CA TYR A 510 -21.26 16.73 -2.99
C TYR A 510 -22.12 15.50 -2.66
N ASP A 511 -22.85 15.50 -1.53
CA ASP A 511 -23.71 14.38 -1.17
C ASP A 511 -24.86 14.21 -2.17
N TYR A 512 -25.44 15.32 -2.65
CA TYR A 512 -26.44 15.28 -3.72
C TYR A 512 -25.89 14.61 -4.99
N LEU A 513 -24.75 15.06 -5.50
CA LEU A 513 -24.14 14.47 -6.70
C LEU A 513 -23.70 13.00 -6.47
N PHE A 514 -23.15 12.70 -5.31
CA PHE A 514 -22.79 11.35 -4.94
C PHE A 514 -24.00 10.40 -4.98
N ARG A 515 -25.11 10.77 -4.32
CA ARG A 515 -26.32 9.94 -4.23
C ARG A 515 -27.09 9.86 -5.55
N HIS A 516 -27.24 10.97 -6.23
CA HIS A 516 -28.18 11.09 -7.36
C HIS A 516 -27.52 10.90 -8.73
N ALA A 517 -26.20 11.08 -8.83
CA ALA A 517 -25.45 10.88 -10.07
C ALA A 517 -24.43 9.74 -9.94
N TYR A 518 -23.37 9.90 -9.14
CA TYR A 518 -22.24 8.96 -9.08
C TYR A 518 -22.68 7.51 -8.79
N MET A 519 -23.47 7.29 -7.75
CA MET A 519 -23.93 5.95 -7.35
C MET A 519 -24.80 5.27 -8.40
N LYS A 520 -25.45 6.05 -9.27
CA LYS A 520 -26.28 5.53 -10.36
C LYS A 520 -25.51 5.22 -11.65
N MET A 521 -24.33 5.82 -11.85
CA MET A 521 -23.59 5.64 -13.12
C MET A 521 -23.28 4.16 -13.42
N TYR A 522 -22.67 3.43 -12.50
CA TYR A 522 -22.30 2.04 -12.78
C TYR A 522 -23.50 1.11 -13.06
N PRO A 523 -24.60 1.14 -12.29
CA PRO A 523 -25.79 0.35 -12.63
C PRO A 523 -26.31 0.61 -14.04
N HIS A 524 -26.34 1.86 -14.48
CA HIS A 524 -26.85 2.23 -15.81
C HIS A 524 -25.84 1.95 -16.94
N LEU A 525 -24.55 2.05 -16.67
CA LEU A 525 -23.50 1.81 -17.68
C LEU A 525 -23.08 0.32 -17.78
N LYS A 526 -23.54 -0.54 -16.88
CA LYS A 526 -23.09 -1.94 -16.78
C LYS A 526 -23.25 -2.73 -18.08
N ASP A 527 -24.35 -2.55 -18.79
CA ASP A 527 -24.62 -3.27 -20.06
C ASP A 527 -23.79 -2.69 -21.19
N ILE A 528 -23.60 -1.38 -21.23
CA ILE A 528 -22.67 -0.73 -22.15
C ILE A 528 -21.24 -1.27 -21.96
N TYR A 529 -20.76 -1.43 -20.72
CA TYR A 529 -19.44 -2.02 -20.46
C TYR A 529 -19.33 -3.48 -20.94
N LYS A 530 -20.41 -4.26 -20.91
CA LYS A 530 -20.43 -5.62 -21.48
C LYS A 530 -20.26 -5.58 -23.00
N ASP A 531 -20.90 -4.65 -23.68
CA ASP A 531 -20.83 -4.55 -25.13
C ASP A 531 -19.47 -3.99 -25.58
N ILE A 532 -18.92 -3.00 -24.88
CA ILE A 532 -17.52 -2.55 -25.10
C ILE A 532 -16.55 -3.73 -24.95
N LYS A 533 -16.72 -4.57 -23.92
CA LYS A 533 -15.88 -5.76 -23.76
C LYS A 533 -16.02 -6.74 -24.92
N LYS A 534 -17.25 -7.04 -25.37
CA LYS A 534 -17.46 -7.93 -26.51
C LYS A 534 -16.78 -7.42 -27.78
N PHE A 535 -16.80 -6.09 -27.99
CA PHE A 535 -16.08 -5.46 -29.10
C PHE A 535 -14.57 -5.66 -28.98
N ALA A 536 -14.00 -5.37 -27.79
CA ALA A 536 -12.56 -5.53 -27.55
C ALA A 536 -12.08 -7.00 -27.59
N ASP A 537 -12.94 -7.96 -27.24
CA ASP A 537 -12.60 -9.39 -27.30
C ASP A 537 -12.64 -9.94 -28.75
N LYS A 538 -13.25 -9.21 -29.72
CA LYS A 538 -13.36 -9.61 -31.13
C LYS A 538 -12.25 -9.01 -32.01
N ASN A 539 -11.67 -7.89 -31.59
CA ASN A 539 -10.57 -7.19 -32.24
C ASN A 539 -9.26 -7.34 -31.43
#